data_674f3228aed04eba96c7821b6ff16d43
#
_entry.id   674f3228aed04eba96c7821b6ff16d43
#
_cell.length_a   1.000
_cell.length_b   1.000
_cell.length_c   1.000
_cell.angle_alpha   90.00
_cell.angle_beta   90.00
_cell.angle_gamma   90.00
#
_symmetry.space_group_name_H-M   'P 1'
#
loop_
_entity.id
_entity.type
_entity.pdbx_description
1 polymer ?
#
loop_
_entity_poly.entity_id
_entity_poly.type
_entity_poly.pdbx_seq_one_letter_code
_entity_poly.pdbx_strand_id
1 'polypeptide(L)'
;MPDTTPVISAKNLNLWYGDFKALKNISLDVGEREITALIGPSGCGKSTFLKTLNRMNDLVPGVRIEGDVRLKGQDIFAREMELTTLRRRVGMVFQKANPFPMSIYDNITYGPKLHGVKNKAELDELVESSLRGAALWDEVKDRLKKSALGLSGGQQQRLCIARALAVKPEVLLMDEPTSALDPGSTMKVEELMSELKKNYTVIIVTHNMQQAARISDRTAFFLLGELVEAGPTAQIFSTPQDKRTEDYISGRFG
;
A
#
# COMPACT_ATOMS: atom_id res chain seq x y z
N MET A 1 0.09 -27.33 -3.85
CA MET A 1 0.16 -26.08 -3.07
C MET A 1 -1.18 -25.92 -2.40
N PRO A 2 -1.28 -25.50 -1.13
CA PRO A 2 -2.59 -25.29 -0.54
C PRO A 2 -3.32 -24.21 -1.34
N ASP A 3 -4.55 -24.50 -1.68
CA ASP A 3 -5.48 -23.66 -2.44
C ASP A 3 -5.96 -22.51 -1.54
N THR A 4 -5.07 -21.59 -1.19
CA THR A 4 -5.42 -20.45 -0.35
C THR A 4 -6.01 -19.38 -1.25
N THR A 5 -7.29 -19.10 -1.06
CA THR A 5 -7.99 -18.00 -1.75
C THR A 5 -7.19 -16.70 -1.57
N PRO A 6 -6.82 -16.00 -2.65
CA PRO A 6 -6.07 -14.76 -2.54
C PRO A 6 -6.87 -13.69 -1.79
N VAL A 7 -6.15 -12.82 -1.05
CA VAL A 7 -6.79 -11.69 -0.36
C VAL A 7 -7.24 -10.65 -1.38
N ILE A 8 -6.40 -10.35 -2.38
CA ILE A 8 -6.76 -9.54 -3.54
C ILE A 8 -6.62 -10.41 -4.79
N SER A 9 -7.63 -10.39 -5.64
CA SER A 9 -7.58 -10.99 -6.98
C SER A 9 -8.03 -9.96 -8.00
N ALA A 10 -7.17 -9.64 -8.96
CA ALA A 10 -7.51 -8.84 -10.13
C ALA A 10 -7.46 -9.74 -11.36
N LYS A 11 -8.49 -9.68 -12.22
CA LYS A 11 -8.56 -10.46 -13.47
C LYS A 11 -8.95 -9.58 -14.62
N ASN A 12 -8.14 -9.59 -15.68
CA ASN A 12 -8.35 -8.85 -16.92
C ASN A 12 -8.67 -7.36 -16.69
N LEU A 13 -8.02 -6.77 -15.66
CA LEU A 13 -8.26 -5.38 -15.27
C LEU A 13 -7.71 -4.44 -16.34
N ASN A 14 -8.58 -3.58 -16.84
CA ASN A 14 -8.29 -2.49 -17.75
C ASN A 14 -8.73 -1.17 -17.12
N LEU A 15 -7.96 -0.11 -17.31
CA LEU A 15 -8.31 1.22 -16.82
C LEU A 15 -7.93 2.29 -17.85
N TRP A 16 -8.82 3.24 -18.04
CA TRP A 16 -8.59 4.41 -18.91
C TRP A 16 -8.77 5.71 -18.12
N TYR A 17 -7.93 6.69 -18.43
CA TYR A 17 -8.11 8.09 -18.09
C TYR A 17 -8.48 8.83 -19.39
N GLY A 18 -9.77 9.13 -19.60
CA GLY A 18 -10.25 9.56 -20.91
C GLY A 18 -9.95 8.50 -21.98
N ASP A 19 -9.22 8.87 -23.03
CA ASP A 19 -8.83 7.96 -24.12
C ASP A 19 -7.54 7.18 -23.83
N PHE A 20 -6.78 7.57 -22.80
CA PHE A 20 -5.51 6.93 -22.48
C PHE A 20 -5.73 5.66 -21.68
N LYS A 21 -5.36 4.51 -22.26
CA LYS A 21 -5.43 3.20 -21.58
C LYS A 21 -4.19 3.01 -20.68
N ALA A 22 -4.36 3.27 -19.38
CA ALA A 22 -3.30 3.22 -18.38
C ALA A 22 -3.01 1.80 -17.85
N LEU A 23 -4.02 0.91 -17.80
CA LEU A 23 -3.85 -0.50 -17.46
C LEU A 23 -4.41 -1.38 -18.57
N LYS A 24 -3.69 -2.43 -18.91
CA LYS A 24 -3.98 -3.30 -20.05
C LYS A 24 -3.99 -4.75 -19.60
N ASN A 25 -5.19 -5.30 -19.38
CA ASN A 25 -5.41 -6.71 -19.09
C ASN A 25 -4.59 -7.25 -17.90
N ILE A 26 -4.54 -6.49 -16.80
CA ILE A 26 -3.78 -6.89 -15.61
C ILE A 26 -4.50 -8.02 -14.89
N SER A 27 -3.78 -9.12 -14.66
CA SER A 27 -4.25 -10.23 -13.82
C SER A 27 -3.17 -10.54 -12.77
N LEU A 28 -3.52 -10.32 -11.49
CA LEU A 28 -2.60 -10.49 -10.35
C LEU A 28 -3.37 -10.94 -9.11
N ASP A 29 -2.91 -12.01 -8.50
CA ASP A 29 -3.38 -12.49 -7.20
C ASP A 29 -2.34 -12.18 -6.12
N VAL A 30 -2.82 -11.69 -4.97
CA VAL A 30 -2.01 -11.35 -3.79
C VAL A 30 -2.44 -12.25 -2.64
N GLY A 31 -1.48 -12.95 -2.05
CA GLY A 31 -1.69 -13.85 -0.91
C GLY A 31 -1.89 -13.11 0.41
N GLU A 32 -2.29 -13.85 1.44
CA GLU A 32 -2.50 -13.32 2.78
C GLU A 32 -1.16 -13.22 3.53
N ARG A 33 -0.95 -12.12 4.26
CA ARG A 33 0.23 -11.88 5.11
C ARG A 33 1.56 -12.00 4.37
N GLU A 34 1.60 -11.46 3.17
CA GLU A 34 2.82 -11.32 2.38
C GLU A 34 3.01 -9.86 1.96
N ILE A 35 4.24 -9.51 1.59
CA ILE A 35 4.56 -8.24 0.93
C ILE A 35 4.69 -8.50 -0.56
N THR A 36 3.81 -7.91 -1.36
CA THR A 36 3.92 -7.89 -2.81
C THR A 36 4.46 -6.54 -3.27
N ALA A 37 5.63 -6.51 -3.89
CA ALA A 37 6.21 -5.31 -4.49
C ALA A 37 5.79 -5.15 -5.95
N LEU A 38 5.33 -3.95 -6.31
CA LEU A 38 5.08 -3.55 -7.69
C LEU A 38 6.27 -2.71 -8.16
N ILE A 39 7.03 -3.21 -9.12
CA ILE A 39 8.23 -2.55 -9.68
C ILE A 39 8.01 -2.20 -11.16
N GLY A 40 8.83 -1.29 -11.69
CA GLY A 40 8.80 -0.87 -13.09
C GLY A 40 9.09 0.63 -13.24
N PRO A 41 9.27 1.10 -14.48
CA PRO A 41 9.56 2.51 -14.78
C PRO A 41 8.47 3.46 -14.28
N SER A 42 8.81 4.75 -14.15
CA SER A 42 7.82 5.78 -13.84
C SER A 42 6.74 5.83 -14.93
N GLY A 43 5.49 6.02 -14.51
CA GLY A 43 4.34 6.10 -15.45
C GLY A 43 3.86 4.77 -16.03
N CYS A 44 4.43 3.61 -15.67
CA CYS A 44 4.03 2.32 -16.22
C CYS A 44 2.71 1.72 -15.65
N GLY A 45 2.00 2.43 -14.74
CA GLY A 45 0.70 2.01 -14.23
C GLY A 45 0.66 1.46 -12.80
N LYS A 46 1.79 1.31 -12.09
CA LYS A 46 1.85 0.75 -10.72
C LYS A 46 0.92 1.44 -9.72
N SER A 47 1.06 2.76 -9.59
CA SER A 47 0.20 3.55 -8.67
C SER A 47 -1.25 3.58 -9.13
N THR A 48 -1.52 3.51 -10.44
CA THR A 48 -2.87 3.37 -10.98
C THR A 48 -3.47 2.03 -10.57
N PHE A 49 -2.74 0.92 -10.71
CA PHE A 49 -3.18 -0.40 -10.24
C PHE A 49 -3.41 -0.37 -8.72
N LEU A 50 -2.44 0.11 -7.95
CA LEU A 50 -2.55 0.20 -6.50
C LEU A 50 -3.82 0.95 -6.05
N LYS A 51 -4.07 2.14 -6.63
CA LYS A 51 -5.24 2.98 -6.33
C LYS A 51 -6.57 2.39 -6.79
N THR A 52 -6.54 1.46 -7.74
CA THR A 52 -7.77 0.74 -8.14
C THR A 52 -8.25 -0.19 -7.04
N LEU A 53 -7.34 -0.81 -6.27
CA LEU A 53 -7.68 -1.80 -5.24
C LEU A 53 -8.53 -1.25 -4.07
N ASN A 54 -8.51 0.07 -3.85
CA ASN A 54 -9.38 0.76 -2.88
C ASN A 54 -10.28 1.82 -3.52
N ARG A 55 -10.43 1.76 -4.85
CA ARG A 55 -11.29 2.65 -5.62
C ARG A 55 -10.98 4.14 -5.46
N MET A 56 -9.70 4.49 -5.23
CA MET A 56 -9.27 5.89 -5.23
C MET A 56 -9.29 6.51 -6.62
N ASN A 57 -9.20 5.70 -7.67
CA ASN A 57 -9.29 6.18 -9.05
C ASN A 57 -10.71 6.69 -9.41
N ASP A 58 -11.75 6.29 -8.68
CA ASP A 58 -13.12 6.80 -8.85
C ASP A 58 -13.20 8.31 -8.63
N LEU A 59 -12.21 8.92 -7.94
CA LEU A 59 -12.13 10.37 -7.72
C LEU A 59 -11.59 11.13 -8.94
N VAL A 60 -11.10 10.44 -9.96
CA VAL A 60 -10.56 11.05 -11.17
C VAL A 60 -11.66 11.15 -12.23
N PRO A 61 -12.02 12.36 -12.67
CA PRO A 61 -13.04 12.53 -13.72
C PRO A 61 -12.67 11.78 -15.01
N GLY A 62 -13.65 11.11 -15.61
CA GLY A 62 -13.46 10.38 -16.86
C GLY A 62 -12.70 9.06 -16.74
N VAL A 63 -12.51 8.55 -15.53
CA VAL A 63 -11.95 7.20 -15.36
C VAL A 63 -12.97 6.15 -15.80
N ARG A 64 -12.49 5.15 -16.56
CA ARG A 64 -13.25 3.95 -16.93
C ARG A 64 -12.46 2.73 -16.52
N ILE A 65 -13.12 1.79 -15.84
CA ILE A 65 -12.50 0.56 -15.31
C ILE A 65 -13.34 -0.63 -15.83
N GLU A 66 -12.65 -1.66 -16.34
CA GLU A 66 -13.24 -2.92 -16.79
C GLU A 66 -12.40 -4.08 -16.24
N GLY A 67 -13.04 -5.22 -15.99
CA GLY A 67 -12.42 -6.40 -15.40
C GLY A 67 -13.00 -6.72 -14.03
N ASP A 68 -12.44 -7.72 -13.36
CA ASP A 68 -12.90 -8.20 -12.06
C ASP A 68 -11.81 -7.95 -11.01
N VAL A 69 -12.16 -7.28 -9.90
CA VAL A 69 -11.26 -7.09 -8.77
C VAL A 69 -11.98 -7.48 -7.49
N ARG A 70 -11.39 -8.41 -6.74
CA ARG A 70 -12.01 -8.97 -5.54
C ARG A 70 -11.13 -8.80 -4.31
N LEU A 71 -11.78 -8.49 -3.20
CA LEU A 71 -11.22 -8.54 -1.85
C LEU A 71 -11.84 -9.74 -1.12
N LYS A 72 -11.03 -10.79 -0.83
CA LYS A 72 -11.52 -12.05 -0.23
C LYS A 72 -12.77 -12.58 -0.93
N GLY A 73 -12.74 -12.63 -2.26
CA GLY A 73 -13.83 -13.13 -3.10
C GLY A 73 -14.99 -12.15 -3.34
N GLN A 74 -15.06 -11.02 -2.62
CA GLN A 74 -16.08 -9.99 -2.82
C GLN A 74 -15.65 -9.02 -3.92
N ASP A 75 -16.50 -8.81 -4.92
CA ASP A 75 -16.26 -7.81 -5.97
C ASP A 75 -16.26 -6.39 -5.36
N ILE A 76 -15.14 -5.66 -5.54
CA ILE A 76 -15.01 -4.31 -4.99
C ILE A 76 -15.84 -3.26 -5.76
N PHE A 77 -16.31 -3.59 -6.96
CA PHE A 77 -17.17 -2.73 -7.78
C PHE A 77 -18.66 -3.09 -7.68
N ALA A 78 -19.01 -4.12 -6.92
CA ALA A 78 -20.40 -4.47 -6.66
C ALA A 78 -21.17 -3.27 -6.08
N ARG A 79 -22.45 -3.14 -6.46
CA ARG A 79 -23.31 -2.03 -6.01
C ARG A 79 -23.46 -1.98 -4.49
N GLU A 80 -23.39 -3.13 -3.84
CA GLU A 80 -23.52 -3.31 -2.39
C GLU A 80 -22.23 -2.96 -1.62
N MET A 81 -21.10 -2.80 -2.34
CA MET A 81 -19.82 -2.48 -1.72
C MET A 81 -19.75 -1.00 -1.38
N GLU A 82 -19.93 -0.66 -0.11
CA GLU A 82 -19.74 0.71 0.36
C GLU A 82 -18.27 1.12 0.34
N LEU A 83 -17.97 2.29 -0.24
CA LEU A 83 -16.60 2.82 -0.36
C LEU A 83 -15.92 3.03 1.00
N THR A 84 -16.67 3.46 2.01
CA THR A 84 -16.15 3.65 3.37
C THR A 84 -15.72 2.33 3.99
N THR A 85 -16.50 1.27 3.80
CA THR A 85 -16.19 -0.09 4.24
C THR A 85 -14.99 -0.64 3.47
N LEU A 86 -14.94 -0.50 2.16
CA LEU A 86 -13.79 -0.93 1.36
C LEU A 86 -12.51 -0.24 1.81
N ARG A 87 -12.51 1.10 1.94
CA ARG A 87 -11.34 1.89 2.31
C ARG A 87 -10.89 1.70 3.76
N ARG A 88 -11.78 1.24 4.65
CA ARG A 88 -11.42 0.75 5.97
C ARG A 88 -10.65 -0.57 5.89
N ARG A 89 -11.10 -1.52 5.05
CA ARG A 89 -10.48 -2.84 4.88
C ARG A 89 -9.19 -2.76 4.07
N VAL A 90 -9.09 -1.82 3.13
CA VAL A 90 -7.94 -1.60 2.23
C VAL A 90 -7.39 -0.19 2.46
N GLY A 91 -6.54 -0.08 3.48
CA GLY A 91 -5.89 1.17 3.86
C GLY A 91 -4.83 1.62 2.87
N MET A 92 -4.52 2.93 2.85
CA MET A 92 -3.53 3.48 1.93
C MET A 92 -2.59 4.46 2.61
N VAL A 93 -1.30 4.30 2.31
CA VAL A 93 -0.21 5.24 2.66
C VAL A 93 0.33 5.83 1.36
N PHE A 94 0.33 7.15 1.27
CA PHE A 94 0.74 7.89 0.08
C PHE A 94 2.25 8.16 0.07
N GLN A 95 2.78 8.42 -1.11
CA GLN A 95 4.17 8.77 -1.36
C GLN A 95 4.63 9.97 -0.51
N LYS A 96 3.84 11.04 -0.51
CA LYS A 96 4.06 12.19 0.36
C LYS A 96 3.32 12.00 1.66
N ALA A 97 4.02 12.08 2.78
CA ALA A 97 3.39 12.10 4.08
C ALA A 97 2.33 13.21 4.15
N ASN A 98 1.14 12.85 4.56
CA ASN A 98 -0.02 13.75 4.60
C ASN A 98 -0.74 13.68 5.96
N PRO A 99 -0.05 13.96 7.08
CA PRO A 99 -0.73 14.04 8.35
C PRO A 99 -1.78 15.15 8.30
N PHE A 100 -2.91 14.94 8.96
CA PHE A 100 -3.91 16.01 9.11
C PHE A 100 -3.33 17.13 9.97
N PRO A 101 -3.74 18.40 9.76
CA PRO A 101 -3.32 19.55 10.56
C PRO A 101 -3.97 19.53 11.97
N MET A 102 -3.77 18.44 12.67
CA MET A 102 -4.30 18.09 13.98
C MET A 102 -3.19 17.58 14.88
N SER A 103 -3.52 17.24 16.13
CA SER A 103 -2.57 16.57 17.03
C SER A 103 -2.20 15.18 16.53
N ILE A 104 -1.09 14.62 17.05
CA ILE A 104 -0.70 13.24 16.80
C ILE A 104 -1.84 12.29 17.21
N TYR A 105 -2.39 12.51 18.39
CA TYR A 105 -3.53 11.75 18.93
C TYR A 105 -4.74 11.78 17.99
N ASP A 106 -5.14 12.98 17.54
CA ASP A 106 -6.33 13.12 16.69
C ASP A 106 -6.11 12.53 15.30
N ASN A 107 -4.88 12.54 14.76
CA ASN A 107 -4.58 11.83 13.51
C ASN A 107 -4.89 10.33 13.61
N ILE A 108 -4.56 9.69 14.73
CA ILE A 108 -4.81 8.26 14.93
C ILE A 108 -6.28 7.99 15.20
N THR A 109 -6.91 8.80 16.06
CA THR A 109 -8.30 8.57 16.49
C THR A 109 -9.33 8.99 15.45
N TYR A 110 -8.96 9.72 14.41
CA TYR A 110 -9.87 10.23 13.39
C TYR A 110 -10.69 9.12 12.72
N GLY A 111 -10.01 8.12 12.17
CA GLY A 111 -10.66 6.97 11.53
C GLY A 111 -11.54 6.16 12.49
N PRO A 112 -11.03 5.67 13.62
CA PRO A 112 -11.83 4.97 14.62
C PRO A 112 -13.09 5.74 15.06
N LYS A 113 -12.99 7.06 15.32
CA LYS A 113 -14.14 7.90 15.66
C LYS A 113 -15.20 7.94 14.55
N LEU A 114 -14.79 8.05 13.29
CA LEU A 114 -15.71 8.00 12.14
C LEU A 114 -16.44 6.65 12.04
N HIS A 115 -15.78 5.57 12.49
CA HIS A 115 -16.36 4.23 12.54
C HIS A 115 -17.05 3.89 13.86
N GLY A 116 -17.37 4.92 14.67
CA GLY A 116 -18.24 4.81 15.83
C GLY A 116 -17.55 4.48 17.15
N VAL A 117 -16.21 4.42 17.22
CA VAL A 117 -15.49 4.26 18.49
C VAL A 117 -15.59 5.55 19.31
N LYS A 118 -16.29 5.51 20.45
CA LYS A 118 -16.54 6.67 21.33
C LYS A 118 -15.84 6.54 22.68
N ASN A 119 -15.50 5.34 23.09
CA ASN A 119 -14.88 5.09 24.39
C ASN A 119 -13.45 5.63 24.40
N LYS A 120 -13.18 6.52 25.38
CA LYS A 120 -11.86 7.17 25.50
C LYS A 120 -10.76 6.15 25.81
N ALA A 121 -10.98 5.18 26.68
CA ALA A 121 -9.98 4.17 27.01
C ALA A 121 -9.62 3.30 25.79
N GLU A 122 -10.63 2.93 24.99
CA GLU A 122 -10.42 2.21 23.73
C GLU A 122 -9.62 3.06 22.72
N LEU A 123 -9.91 4.35 22.61
CA LEU A 123 -9.14 5.26 21.75
C LEU A 123 -7.69 5.42 22.23
N ASP A 124 -7.47 5.52 23.55
CA ASP A 124 -6.12 5.64 24.12
C ASP A 124 -5.29 4.36 23.83
N GLU A 125 -5.89 3.18 23.96
CA GLU A 125 -5.28 1.89 23.62
C GLU A 125 -4.99 1.78 22.11
N LEU A 126 -5.92 2.20 21.24
CA LEU A 126 -5.73 2.25 19.79
C LEU A 126 -4.57 3.18 19.40
N VAL A 127 -4.46 4.33 20.07
CA VAL A 127 -3.35 5.28 19.81
C VAL A 127 -2.02 4.63 20.17
N GLU A 128 -1.89 4.05 21.35
CA GLU A 128 -0.65 3.40 21.76
C GLU A 128 -0.30 2.24 20.84
N SER A 129 -1.24 1.31 20.60
CA SER A 129 -0.99 0.13 19.77
C SER A 129 -0.64 0.48 18.33
N SER A 130 -1.32 1.47 17.72
CA SER A 130 -1.04 1.92 16.36
C SER A 130 0.32 2.62 16.24
N LEU A 131 0.69 3.46 17.22
CA LEU A 131 1.99 4.12 17.24
C LEU A 131 3.13 3.14 17.53
N ARG A 132 2.92 2.12 18.36
CA ARG A 132 3.87 1.02 18.56
C ARG A 132 4.00 0.20 17.28
N GLY A 133 2.88 -0.17 16.66
CA GLY A 133 2.84 -0.88 15.37
C GLY A 133 3.50 -0.11 14.23
N ALA A 134 3.69 1.20 14.35
CA ALA A 134 4.42 2.05 13.40
C ALA A 134 5.82 2.45 13.89
N ALA A 135 6.35 1.81 14.94
CA ALA A 135 7.64 2.11 15.55
C ALA A 135 7.84 3.62 15.85
N LEU A 136 6.78 4.30 16.31
CA LEU A 136 6.78 5.74 16.55
C LEU A 136 6.48 6.09 18.02
N TRP A 137 5.92 5.17 18.81
CA TRP A 137 5.44 5.42 20.18
C TRP A 137 6.49 6.11 21.06
N ASP A 138 7.68 5.53 21.15
CA ASP A 138 8.72 6.03 22.06
C ASP A 138 9.24 7.42 21.69
N GLU A 139 9.08 7.82 20.43
CA GLU A 139 9.48 9.15 19.97
C GLU A 139 8.41 10.23 20.25
N VAL A 140 7.14 9.85 20.47
CA VAL A 140 6.03 10.82 20.52
C VAL A 140 5.11 10.71 21.72
N LYS A 141 5.23 9.68 22.56
CA LYS A 141 4.33 9.41 23.71
C LYS A 141 4.12 10.60 24.65
N ASP A 142 5.17 11.44 24.85
CA ASP A 142 5.12 12.60 25.75
C ASP A 142 4.54 13.86 25.06
N ARG A 143 4.20 13.78 23.77
CA ARG A 143 3.74 14.92 22.98
C ARG A 143 2.54 14.60 22.05
N LEU A 144 1.72 13.63 22.44
CA LEU A 144 0.56 13.18 21.63
C LEU A 144 -0.43 14.30 21.27
N LYS A 145 -0.55 15.32 22.12
CA LYS A 145 -1.42 16.49 21.91
C LYS A 145 -0.77 17.60 21.06
N LYS A 146 0.51 17.46 20.70
CA LYS A 146 1.18 18.43 19.82
C LYS A 146 0.78 18.21 18.37
N SER A 147 0.93 19.28 17.56
CA SER A 147 0.64 19.22 16.12
C SER A 147 1.50 18.16 15.42
N ALA A 148 0.88 17.35 14.58
CA ALA A 148 1.54 16.35 13.75
C ALA A 148 2.44 16.99 12.69
N LEU A 149 2.17 18.24 12.27
CA LEU A 149 2.99 18.96 11.28
C LEU A 149 4.38 19.34 11.81
N GLY A 150 4.61 19.33 13.12
CA GLY A 150 5.91 19.55 13.74
C GLY A 150 6.82 18.32 13.80
N LEU A 151 6.38 17.18 13.27
CA LEU A 151 7.18 15.96 13.16
C LEU A 151 8.15 16.03 11.97
N SER A 152 9.29 15.29 12.05
CA SER A 152 10.17 15.10 10.89
C SER A 152 9.46 14.32 9.78
N GLY A 153 9.97 14.39 8.54
CA GLY A 153 9.36 13.69 7.39
C GLY A 153 9.18 12.18 7.64
N GLY A 154 10.20 11.51 8.18
CA GLY A 154 10.11 10.09 8.53
C GLY A 154 9.13 9.80 9.67
N GLN A 155 9.01 10.69 10.66
CA GLN A 155 8.01 10.59 11.71
C GLN A 155 6.60 10.81 11.16
N GLN A 156 6.41 11.78 10.26
CA GLN A 156 5.13 12.02 9.60
C GLN A 156 4.69 10.82 8.77
N GLN A 157 5.62 10.19 8.05
CA GLN A 157 5.31 8.98 7.27
C GLN A 157 4.90 7.82 8.17
N ARG A 158 5.64 7.57 9.26
CA ARG A 158 5.25 6.53 10.24
C ARG A 158 3.94 6.88 10.95
N LEU A 159 3.63 8.15 11.17
CA LEU A 159 2.31 8.57 11.67
C LEU A 159 1.20 8.25 10.67
N CYS A 160 1.41 8.45 9.36
CA CYS A 160 0.44 8.08 8.33
C CYS A 160 0.23 6.56 8.27
N ILE A 161 1.29 5.77 8.50
CA ILE A 161 1.16 4.31 8.64
C ILE A 161 0.35 3.98 9.91
N ALA A 162 0.69 4.55 11.06
CA ALA A 162 -0.06 4.34 12.31
C ALA A 162 -1.54 4.69 12.16
N ARG A 163 -1.85 5.80 11.47
CA ARG A 163 -3.24 6.21 11.16
C ARG A 163 -3.97 5.16 10.33
N ALA A 164 -3.30 4.56 9.34
CA ALA A 164 -3.89 3.51 8.53
C ALA A 164 -4.11 2.22 9.36
N LEU A 165 -3.19 1.88 10.27
CA LEU A 165 -3.30 0.71 11.15
C LEU A 165 -4.42 0.85 12.19
N ALA A 166 -4.75 2.07 12.62
CA ALA A 166 -5.74 2.33 13.67
C ALA A 166 -7.16 1.81 13.33
N VAL A 167 -7.48 1.65 12.06
CA VAL A 167 -8.75 1.07 11.59
C VAL A 167 -8.67 -0.43 11.34
N LYS A 168 -7.53 -1.08 11.66
CA LYS A 168 -7.26 -2.53 11.52
C LYS A 168 -7.58 -3.03 10.10
N PRO A 169 -6.90 -2.54 9.06
CA PRO A 169 -7.15 -2.96 7.68
C PRO A 169 -6.75 -4.42 7.46
N GLU A 170 -7.29 -5.05 6.43
CA GLU A 170 -6.88 -6.38 5.96
C GLU A 170 -5.69 -6.28 4.99
N VAL A 171 -5.68 -5.20 4.19
CA VAL A 171 -4.64 -4.90 3.21
C VAL A 171 -4.14 -3.47 3.42
N LEU A 172 -2.82 -3.29 3.39
CA LEU A 172 -2.17 -2.00 3.45
C LEU A 172 -1.48 -1.70 2.11
N LEU A 173 -1.97 -0.71 1.41
CA LEU A 173 -1.39 -0.21 0.17
C LEU A 173 -0.37 0.89 0.48
N MET A 174 0.82 0.81 -0.11
CA MET A 174 1.89 1.80 0.09
C MET A 174 2.41 2.29 -1.27
N ASP A 175 2.17 3.55 -1.59
CA ASP A 175 2.64 4.17 -2.84
C ASP A 175 3.97 4.89 -2.57
N GLU A 176 5.10 4.27 -2.91
CA GLU A 176 6.46 4.79 -2.72
C GLU A 176 6.73 5.40 -1.32
N PRO A 177 6.47 4.68 -0.22
CA PRO A 177 6.41 5.26 1.13
C PRO A 177 7.75 5.79 1.66
N THR A 178 8.86 5.51 0.99
CA THR A 178 10.22 5.89 1.41
C THR A 178 10.91 6.86 0.47
N SER A 179 10.30 7.22 -0.67
CA SER A 179 10.95 7.99 -1.73
C SER A 179 11.39 9.40 -1.32
N ALA A 180 10.75 9.99 -0.31
CA ALA A 180 11.06 11.33 0.21
C ALA A 180 11.79 11.30 1.57
N LEU A 181 12.29 10.14 2.00
CA LEU A 181 12.91 9.96 3.30
C LEU A 181 14.44 9.87 3.20
N ASP A 182 15.10 10.30 4.26
CA ASP A 182 16.53 10.06 4.45
C ASP A 182 16.82 8.55 4.66
N PRO A 183 18.07 8.08 4.47
CA PRO A 183 18.41 6.66 4.58
C PRO A 183 18.05 6.04 5.92
N GLY A 184 18.23 6.76 7.04
CA GLY A 184 17.92 6.26 8.39
C GLY A 184 16.41 6.09 8.59
N SER A 185 15.61 7.03 8.11
CA SER A 185 14.15 6.92 8.13
C SER A 185 13.64 5.82 7.19
N THR A 186 14.29 5.64 6.04
CA THR A 186 13.99 4.55 5.10
C THR A 186 14.18 3.18 5.75
N MET A 187 15.32 2.95 6.42
CA MET A 187 15.58 1.69 7.13
C MET A 187 14.50 1.39 8.18
N LYS A 188 14.11 2.38 8.99
CA LYS A 188 13.05 2.21 9.99
C LYS A 188 11.71 1.81 9.36
N VAL A 189 11.36 2.36 8.19
CA VAL A 189 10.13 1.99 7.47
C VAL A 189 10.24 0.59 6.86
N GLU A 190 11.41 0.19 6.36
CA GLU A 190 11.64 -1.18 5.85
C GLU A 190 11.55 -2.23 6.96
N GLU A 191 12.18 -2.00 8.11
CA GLU A 191 12.07 -2.86 9.30
C GLU A 191 10.61 -2.96 9.75
N LEU A 192 9.91 -1.84 9.79
CA LEU A 192 8.49 -1.79 10.10
C LEU A 192 7.65 -2.64 9.14
N MET A 193 7.88 -2.57 7.83
CA MET A 193 7.15 -3.39 6.85
C MET A 193 7.35 -4.88 7.09
N SER A 194 8.57 -5.31 7.45
CA SER A 194 8.87 -6.69 7.79
C SER A 194 8.11 -7.19 9.03
N GLU A 195 7.84 -6.31 9.99
CA GLU A 195 6.99 -6.63 11.15
C GLU A 195 5.50 -6.62 10.79
N LEU A 196 5.07 -5.66 9.96
CA LEU A 196 3.66 -5.52 9.57
C LEU A 196 3.13 -6.74 8.82
N LYS A 197 3.94 -7.41 7.99
CA LYS A 197 3.50 -8.59 7.25
C LYS A 197 3.05 -9.75 8.14
N LYS A 198 3.47 -9.80 9.40
CA LYS A 198 3.01 -10.84 10.35
C LYS A 198 1.50 -10.79 10.58
N ASN A 199 0.91 -9.60 10.44
CA ASN A 199 -0.51 -9.36 10.75
C ASN A 199 -1.31 -8.79 9.56
N TYR A 200 -0.65 -8.21 8.57
CA TYR A 200 -1.26 -7.50 7.46
C TYR A 200 -0.72 -8.00 6.12
N THR A 201 -1.57 -7.95 5.10
CA THR A 201 -1.12 -8.08 3.71
C THR A 201 -0.67 -6.71 3.22
N VAL A 202 0.52 -6.61 2.62
CA VAL A 202 1.09 -5.34 2.16
C VAL A 202 1.31 -5.38 0.66
N ILE A 203 0.86 -4.33 -0.05
CA ILE A 203 1.18 -4.12 -1.46
C ILE A 203 1.92 -2.79 -1.56
N ILE A 204 3.16 -2.82 -2.01
CA ILE A 204 4.02 -1.65 -2.08
C ILE A 204 4.41 -1.34 -3.52
N VAL A 205 4.28 -0.08 -3.93
CA VAL A 205 4.95 0.46 -5.12
C VAL A 205 6.31 0.98 -4.71
N THR A 206 7.35 0.58 -5.40
CA THR A 206 8.69 1.15 -5.24
C THR A 206 9.43 1.19 -6.56
N HIS A 207 10.25 2.21 -6.76
CA HIS A 207 11.22 2.30 -7.84
C HIS A 207 12.62 1.83 -7.40
N ASN A 208 12.80 1.53 -6.10
CA ASN A 208 14.05 1.01 -5.56
C ASN A 208 14.05 -0.52 -5.59
N MET A 209 14.75 -1.08 -6.57
CA MET A 209 14.84 -2.53 -6.76
C MET A 209 15.51 -3.25 -5.58
N GLN A 210 16.51 -2.61 -4.94
CA GLN A 210 17.17 -3.19 -3.76
C GLN A 210 16.19 -3.26 -2.58
N GLN A 211 15.34 -2.26 -2.41
CA GLN A 211 14.27 -2.28 -1.42
C GLN A 211 13.29 -3.43 -1.70
N ALA A 212 12.76 -3.52 -2.92
CA ALA A 212 11.87 -4.61 -3.30
C ALA A 212 12.50 -5.98 -3.01
N ALA A 213 13.76 -6.19 -3.41
CA ALA A 213 14.48 -7.45 -3.18
C ALA A 213 14.64 -7.81 -1.70
N ARG A 214 14.79 -6.80 -0.80
CA ARG A 214 14.98 -7.05 0.63
C ARG A 214 13.70 -7.34 1.38
N ILE A 215 12.60 -6.62 1.07
CA ILE A 215 11.42 -6.64 1.93
C ILE A 215 10.27 -7.47 1.39
N SER A 216 10.18 -7.72 0.07
CA SER A 216 9.01 -8.38 -0.49
C SER A 216 9.16 -9.90 -0.60
N ASP A 217 8.04 -10.60 -0.46
CA ASP A 217 7.92 -12.04 -0.69
C ASP A 217 7.65 -12.33 -2.16
N ARG A 218 6.84 -11.46 -2.80
CA ARG A 218 6.51 -11.53 -4.23
C ARG A 218 6.79 -10.19 -4.89
N THR A 219 7.13 -10.26 -6.17
CA THR A 219 7.37 -9.06 -6.99
C THR A 219 6.59 -9.18 -8.29
N ALA A 220 5.97 -8.06 -8.70
CA ALA A 220 5.24 -7.92 -9.95
C ALA A 220 5.85 -6.76 -10.77
N PHE A 221 6.35 -7.07 -11.96
CA PHE A 221 6.97 -6.11 -12.86
C PHE A 221 5.94 -5.54 -13.86
N PHE A 222 5.79 -4.24 -13.83
CA PHE A 222 4.90 -3.48 -14.70
C PHE A 222 5.69 -2.73 -15.77
N LEU A 223 5.19 -2.77 -17.02
CA LEU A 223 5.76 -2.02 -18.15
C LEU A 223 4.65 -1.54 -19.09
N LEU A 224 4.61 -0.24 -19.38
CA LEU A 224 3.67 0.38 -20.34
C LEU A 224 2.19 -0.01 -20.14
N GLY A 225 1.78 -0.14 -18.88
CA GLY A 225 0.40 -0.50 -18.50
C GLY A 225 0.13 -2.00 -18.46
N GLU A 226 1.13 -2.85 -18.68
CA GLU A 226 1.02 -4.31 -18.66
C GLU A 226 1.72 -4.90 -17.44
N LEU A 227 1.22 -6.01 -16.93
CA LEU A 227 1.94 -6.89 -16.00
C LEU A 227 2.77 -7.87 -16.83
N VAL A 228 4.09 -7.66 -16.82
CA VAL A 228 5.03 -8.46 -17.63
C VAL A 228 5.32 -9.78 -16.95
N GLU A 229 5.63 -9.74 -15.66
CA GLU A 229 5.99 -10.92 -14.90
C GLU A 229 5.63 -10.72 -13.42
N ALA A 230 5.20 -11.80 -12.77
CA ALA A 230 4.95 -11.80 -11.32
C ALA A 230 5.31 -13.16 -10.73
N GLY A 231 5.99 -13.16 -9.59
CA GLY A 231 6.43 -14.38 -8.93
C GLY A 231 7.11 -14.15 -7.59
N PRO A 232 7.68 -15.19 -6.99
CA PRO A 232 8.53 -15.07 -5.81
C PRO A 232 9.66 -14.06 -6.07
N THR A 233 9.90 -13.15 -5.13
CA THR A 233 10.91 -12.09 -5.29
C THR A 233 12.29 -12.63 -5.61
N ALA A 234 12.72 -13.70 -4.93
CA ALA A 234 14.00 -14.34 -5.20
C ALA A 234 14.13 -14.80 -6.66
N GLN A 235 13.06 -15.36 -7.25
CA GLN A 235 13.05 -15.79 -8.64
C GLN A 235 13.11 -14.59 -9.60
N ILE A 236 12.27 -13.58 -9.38
CA ILE A 236 12.23 -12.39 -10.25
C ILE A 236 13.60 -11.70 -10.32
N PHE A 237 14.31 -11.61 -9.19
CA PHE A 237 15.62 -10.94 -9.15
C PHE A 237 16.82 -11.82 -9.54
N SER A 238 16.72 -13.16 -9.49
CA SER A 238 17.84 -14.05 -9.82
C SER A 238 17.71 -14.70 -11.19
N THR A 239 16.49 -15.14 -11.57
CA THR A 239 16.22 -15.93 -12.79
C THR A 239 14.87 -15.53 -13.39
N PRO A 240 14.71 -14.26 -13.81
CA PRO A 240 13.48 -13.80 -14.46
C PRO A 240 13.25 -14.61 -15.74
N GLN A 241 12.00 -14.86 -16.07
CA GLN A 241 11.61 -15.64 -17.24
C GLN A 241 11.39 -14.75 -18.48
N ASP A 242 10.94 -13.51 -18.27
CA ASP A 242 10.75 -12.54 -19.35
C ASP A 242 12.00 -11.68 -19.52
N LYS A 243 12.50 -11.59 -20.76
CA LYS A 243 13.68 -10.79 -21.08
C LYS A 243 13.53 -9.32 -20.70
N ARG A 244 12.32 -8.75 -20.79
CA ARG A 244 12.06 -7.35 -20.39
C ARG A 244 12.29 -7.16 -18.89
N THR A 245 11.97 -8.18 -18.07
CA THR A 245 12.24 -8.19 -16.63
C THR A 245 13.75 -8.24 -16.38
N GLU A 246 14.47 -9.11 -17.08
CA GLU A 246 15.94 -9.22 -17.00
C GLU A 246 16.62 -7.90 -17.35
N ASP A 247 16.23 -7.29 -18.47
CA ASP A 247 16.81 -6.03 -18.94
C ASP A 247 16.53 -4.89 -17.93
N TYR A 248 15.33 -4.85 -17.33
CA TYR A 248 14.99 -3.85 -16.33
C TYR A 248 15.81 -4.00 -15.04
N ILE A 249 15.92 -5.23 -14.51
CA ILE A 249 16.64 -5.51 -13.25
C ILE A 249 18.15 -5.30 -13.42
N SER A 250 18.70 -5.65 -14.59
CA SER A 250 20.13 -5.46 -14.89
C SER A 250 20.51 -4.02 -15.24
N GLY A 251 19.56 -3.10 -15.29
CA GLY A 251 19.80 -1.70 -15.66
C GLY A 251 20.06 -1.48 -17.16
N ARG A 252 19.77 -2.47 -18.00
CA ARG A 252 19.91 -2.38 -19.48
C ARG A 252 18.66 -1.82 -20.17
N PHE A 253 17.78 -1.24 -19.36
CA PHE A 253 16.50 -0.70 -19.81
C PHE A 253 16.69 0.77 -20.21
N GLY A 254 16.69 1.04 -21.52
CA GLY A 254 16.87 2.38 -22.08
C GLY A 254 16.57 2.39 -23.57
#